data_97975c23f95b2f1c4ea351d469d4e013
#
_entry.id   97975c23f95b2f1c4ea351d469d4e013
#
_cell.length_a   1.000
_cell.length_b   1.000
_cell.length_c   1.000
_cell.angle_alpha   90.00
_cell.angle_beta   90.00
_cell.angle_gamma   90.00
#
_symmetry.space_group_name_H-M   'P 1'
#
loop_
_entity.id
_entity.type
_entity.pdbx_description
1 polymer ?
#
loop_
_entity_poly.entity_id
_entity_poly.type
_entity_poly.pdbx_seq_one_letter_code
_entity_poly.pdbx_strand_id
1 'polypeptide(L)'
;ALSATTHVSLLLECKKNKIEYQVIHNASVLTAVAGVLGLQHYNFGPVATLVLPEGNYKPTSPIDKIKANMKNGNHTLVLLDIKADQPETEPIYMTAAQAAEQIIEAGLSGEIKVAAAARVGREDQKVWYGKLKDLAKLDLGKEPHSLVVPSRLHFTEKDFLDNL
;
A
#
# COMPACT_ATOMS: atom_id res chain seq x y z
N ALA A 1 -6.37 2.36 13.60
CA ALA A 1 -7.49 1.42 13.72
C ALA A 1 -8.77 2.01 13.12
N LEU A 2 -9.73 1.16 12.76
CA LEU A 2 -11.10 1.54 12.35
C LEU A 2 -11.21 2.40 11.09
N SER A 3 -10.28 2.23 10.16
CA SER A 3 -10.28 2.95 8.87
C SER A 3 -10.91 2.14 7.72
N ALA A 4 -11.45 0.97 7.99
CA ALA A 4 -12.08 0.10 7.00
C ALA A 4 -13.57 -0.07 7.26
N THR A 5 -14.35 -0.33 6.21
CA THR A 5 -15.81 -0.49 6.28
C THR A 5 -16.24 -1.59 7.24
N THR A 6 -15.53 -2.72 7.27
CA THR A 6 -15.78 -3.85 8.18
C THR A 6 -15.65 -3.43 9.65
N HIS A 7 -14.67 -2.59 9.98
CA HIS A 7 -14.51 -2.07 11.34
C HIS A 7 -15.65 -1.14 11.75
N VAL A 8 -16.16 -0.33 10.84
CA VAL A 8 -17.32 0.54 11.09
C VAL A 8 -18.57 -0.30 11.33
N SER A 9 -18.74 -1.41 10.60
CA SER A 9 -19.83 -2.34 10.82
C SER A 9 -19.82 -2.91 12.25
N LEU A 10 -18.64 -3.28 12.76
CA LEU A 10 -18.50 -3.74 14.15
C LEU A 10 -18.95 -2.68 15.16
N LEU A 11 -18.55 -1.42 14.96
CA LEU A 11 -18.99 -0.32 15.83
C LEU A 11 -20.51 -0.09 15.76
N LEU A 12 -21.09 -0.23 14.57
CA LEU A 12 -22.54 -0.13 14.41
C LEU A 12 -23.27 -1.25 15.15
N GLU A 13 -22.77 -2.47 15.13
CA GLU A 13 -23.34 -3.59 15.89
C GLU A 13 -23.21 -3.35 17.41
N CYS A 14 -22.10 -2.84 17.90
CA CYS A 14 -21.95 -2.44 19.29
C CYS A 14 -23.03 -1.40 19.67
N LYS A 15 -23.22 -0.36 18.85
CA LYS A 15 -24.24 0.67 19.09
C LYS A 15 -25.66 0.11 19.11
N LYS A 16 -26.01 -0.75 18.15
CA LYS A 16 -27.34 -1.37 18.06
C LYS A 16 -27.64 -2.21 19.31
N ASN A 17 -26.64 -2.94 19.79
CA ASN A 17 -26.77 -3.83 20.94
C ASN A 17 -26.47 -3.14 22.29
N LYS A 18 -26.23 -1.82 22.29
CA LYS A 18 -25.89 -1.03 23.48
C LYS A 18 -24.66 -1.57 24.23
N ILE A 19 -23.68 -2.10 23.46
CA ILE A 19 -22.40 -2.57 24.00
C ILE A 19 -21.44 -1.38 24.04
N GLU A 20 -20.90 -1.12 25.23
CA GLU A 20 -19.81 -0.13 25.36
C GLU A 20 -18.54 -0.63 24.75
N TYR A 21 -17.79 0.28 24.10
CA TYR A 21 -16.50 -0.06 23.50
C TYR A 21 -15.52 1.09 23.66
N GLN A 22 -14.25 0.76 23.68
CA GLN A 22 -13.15 1.72 23.68
C GLN A 22 -12.25 1.48 22.49
N VAL A 23 -11.87 2.54 21.78
CA VAL A 23 -10.91 2.49 20.67
C VAL A 23 -9.55 2.90 21.17
N ILE A 24 -8.58 2.00 21.09
CA ILE A 24 -7.17 2.29 21.38
C ILE A 24 -6.47 2.53 20.04
N HIS A 25 -6.08 3.78 19.79
CA HIS A 25 -5.37 4.14 18.56
C HIS A 25 -3.92 3.68 18.61
N ASN A 26 -3.41 3.26 17.44
CA ASN A 26 -2.03 2.82 17.25
C ASN A 26 -1.53 3.25 15.87
N ALA A 27 -0.25 2.99 15.57
CA ALA A 27 0.35 3.26 14.28
C ALA A 27 -0.37 2.51 13.14
N SER A 28 -0.33 3.10 11.95
CA SER A 28 -0.88 2.52 10.73
C SER A 28 0.07 2.78 9.57
N VAL A 29 0.18 1.82 8.65
CA VAL A 29 0.92 2.02 7.39
C VAL A 29 0.41 3.20 6.58
N LEU A 30 -0.87 3.58 6.74
CA LEU A 30 -1.45 4.77 6.09
C LEU A 30 -0.70 6.07 6.40
N THR A 31 -0.05 6.13 7.56
CA THR A 31 0.76 7.29 7.97
C THR A 31 2.24 6.95 8.07
N ALA A 32 2.58 5.77 8.57
CA ALA A 32 3.95 5.37 8.83
C ALA A 32 4.78 5.26 7.54
N VAL A 33 4.19 4.80 6.43
CA VAL A 33 4.88 4.64 5.15
C VAL A 33 5.40 5.97 4.59
N ALA A 34 4.64 7.05 4.76
CA ALA A 34 5.08 8.39 4.36
C ALA A 34 6.38 8.78 5.09
N GLY A 35 6.41 8.59 6.42
CA GLY A 35 7.58 8.90 7.24
C GLY A 35 8.82 8.10 6.87
N VAL A 36 8.69 6.79 6.68
CA VAL A 36 9.87 5.93 6.36
C VAL A 36 10.40 6.15 4.94
N LEU A 37 9.59 6.68 4.03
CA LEU A 37 9.97 7.02 2.66
C LEU A 37 10.31 8.51 2.47
N GLY A 38 10.30 9.30 3.55
CA GLY A 38 10.58 10.74 3.47
C GLY A 38 9.55 11.53 2.64
N LEU A 39 8.34 11.01 2.49
CA LEU A 39 7.27 11.62 1.74
C LEU A 39 6.33 12.41 2.65
N GLN A 40 5.76 13.47 2.12
CA GLN A 40 4.84 14.35 2.85
C GLN A 40 3.42 13.78 2.77
N HIS A 41 2.86 13.38 3.92
CA HIS A 41 1.56 12.73 3.98
C HIS A 41 0.44 13.53 3.30
N TYR A 42 0.47 14.86 3.38
CA TYR A 42 -0.56 15.72 2.77
C TYR A 42 -0.51 15.76 1.23
N ASN A 43 0.54 15.21 0.61
CA ASN A 43 0.64 15.06 -0.84
C ASN A 43 0.07 13.72 -1.34
N PHE A 44 -0.44 12.86 -0.45
CA PHE A 44 -1.07 11.61 -0.87
C PHE A 44 -2.52 11.83 -1.30
N GLY A 45 -2.88 11.18 -2.40
CA GLY A 45 -4.26 11.05 -2.85
C GLY A 45 -4.96 9.83 -2.27
N PRO A 46 -6.15 9.49 -2.79
CA PRO A 46 -6.88 8.29 -2.39
C PRO A 46 -6.05 7.02 -2.48
N VAL A 47 -6.08 6.21 -1.42
CA VAL A 47 -5.39 4.93 -1.32
C VAL A 47 -5.95 3.93 -2.34
N ALA A 48 -5.08 3.19 -3.01
CA ALA A 48 -5.44 2.05 -3.85
C ALA A 48 -5.19 0.74 -3.10
N THR A 49 -5.94 -0.32 -3.45
CA THR A 49 -5.69 -1.67 -2.94
C THR A 49 -5.62 -2.63 -4.12
N LEU A 50 -4.52 -3.34 -4.26
CA LEU A 50 -4.37 -4.43 -5.21
C LEU A 50 -4.78 -5.73 -4.54
N VAL A 51 -5.50 -6.57 -5.28
CA VAL A 51 -5.92 -7.89 -4.81
C VAL A 51 -5.17 -8.99 -5.55
N LEU A 52 -4.93 -10.10 -4.87
CA LEU A 52 -4.39 -11.30 -5.50
C LEU A 52 -5.36 -11.78 -6.60
N PRO A 53 -4.88 -12.10 -7.81
CA PRO A 53 -5.74 -12.57 -8.88
C PRO A 53 -6.52 -13.82 -8.49
N GLU A 54 -7.82 -13.85 -8.77
CA GLU A 54 -8.67 -15.03 -8.62
C GLU A 54 -9.30 -15.37 -9.97
N GLY A 55 -8.80 -16.43 -10.60
CA GLY A 55 -9.26 -16.80 -11.94
C GLY A 55 -9.11 -15.63 -12.92
N ASN A 56 -10.23 -15.22 -13.54
CA ASN A 56 -10.26 -14.10 -14.48
C ASN A 56 -10.50 -12.73 -13.81
N TYR A 57 -10.62 -12.68 -12.48
CA TYR A 57 -10.90 -11.42 -11.79
C TYR A 57 -9.61 -10.58 -11.65
N LYS A 58 -9.49 -9.56 -12.48
CA LYS A 58 -8.41 -8.57 -12.46
C LYS A 58 -9.02 -7.16 -12.45
N PRO A 59 -9.32 -6.58 -11.28
CA PRO A 59 -9.95 -5.27 -11.20
C PRO A 59 -9.02 -4.18 -11.73
N THR A 60 -9.52 -3.30 -12.58
CA THR A 60 -8.78 -2.14 -13.12
C THR A 60 -8.86 -0.92 -12.22
N SER A 61 -9.86 -0.85 -11.34
CA SER A 61 -10.12 0.32 -10.50
C SER A 61 -8.93 0.79 -9.64
N PRO A 62 -8.04 -0.08 -9.10
CA PRO A 62 -6.84 0.39 -8.41
C PRO A 62 -5.88 1.13 -9.36
N ILE A 63 -5.75 0.66 -10.59
CA ILE A 63 -4.88 1.27 -11.60
C ILE A 63 -5.43 2.61 -12.06
N ASP A 64 -6.75 2.72 -12.25
CA ASP A 64 -7.40 3.98 -12.59
C ASP A 64 -7.21 5.01 -11.48
N LYS A 65 -7.26 4.59 -10.21
CA LYS A 65 -7.00 5.43 -9.07
C LYS A 65 -5.54 5.91 -9.04
N ILE A 66 -4.57 5.03 -9.30
CA ILE A 66 -3.15 5.42 -9.41
C ILE A 66 -2.97 6.46 -10.52
N LYS A 67 -3.54 6.22 -11.71
CA LYS A 67 -3.46 7.15 -12.85
C LYS A 67 -4.09 8.51 -12.51
N ALA A 68 -5.24 8.52 -11.84
CA ALA A 68 -5.91 9.74 -11.41
C ALA A 68 -5.07 10.54 -10.41
N ASN A 69 -4.49 9.88 -9.40
CA ASN A 69 -3.58 10.52 -8.45
C ASN A 69 -2.36 11.11 -9.17
N MET A 70 -1.71 10.35 -10.04
CA MET A 70 -0.57 10.82 -10.83
C MET A 70 -0.92 12.06 -11.64
N LYS A 71 -2.09 12.08 -12.31
CA LYS A 71 -2.57 13.22 -13.07
C LYS A 71 -2.76 14.47 -12.18
N ASN A 72 -3.17 14.27 -10.94
CA ASN A 72 -3.37 15.35 -9.96
C ASN A 72 -2.07 15.74 -9.23
N GLY A 73 -0.96 15.08 -9.50
CA GLY A 73 0.30 15.32 -8.82
C GLY A 73 0.41 14.69 -7.43
N ASN A 74 -0.51 13.80 -7.06
CA ASN A 74 -0.56 13.17 -5.74
C ASN A 74 0.14 11.82 -5.72
N HIS A 75 0.81 11.50 -4.60
CA HIS A 75 1.34 10.16 -4.35
C HIS A 75 0.21 9.17 -4.11
N THR A 76 0.43 7.91 -4.44
CA THR A 76 -0.53 6.84 -4.16
C THR A 76 0.09 5.81 -3.24
N LEU A 77 -0.46 5.63 -2.04
CA LEU A 77 -0.24 4.43 -1.28
C LEU A 77 -1.05 3.29 -1.90
N VAL A 78 -0.37 2.19 -2.21
CA VAL A 78 -0.98 0.96 -2.71
C VAL A 78 -0.88 -0.10 -1.63
N LEU A 79 -2.01 -0.45 -1.05
CA LEU A 79 -2.13 -1.57 -0.12
C LEU A 79 -2.14 -2.87 -0.92
N LEU A 80 -1.47 -3.88 -0.38
CA LEU A 80 -1.32 -5.19 -0.99
C LEU A 80 -2.18 -6.20 -0.24
N ASP A 81 -2.81 -7.07 -0.99
CA ASP A 81 -3.77 -8.05 -0.47
C ASP A 81 -3.16 -9.01 0.55
N ILE A 82 -4.00 -9.39 1.50
CA ILE A 82 -3.70 -10.42 2.49
C ILE A 82 -4.92 -11.34 2.55
N LYS A 83 -4.76 -12.57 2.07
CA LYS A 83 -5.78 -13.60 2.21
C LYS A 83 -5.58 -14.35 3.51
N ALA A 84 -6.46 -14.13 4.46
CA ALA A 84 -6.47 -14.74 5.79
C ALA A 84 -7.87 -15.25 6.14
N ASP A 85 -8.64 -15.66 5.13
CA ASP A 85 -10.08 -15.96 5.27
C ASP A 85 -10.34 -17.31 5.99
N GLN A 86 -9.33 -18.16 6.08
CA GLN A 86 -9.43 -19.47 6.71
C GLN A 86 -8.53 -19.51 7.94
N PRO A 87 -9.09 -19.68 9.14
CA PRO A 87 -8.30 -19.72 10.40
C PRO A 87 -7.26 -20.84 10.46
N GLU A 88 -7.44 -21.88 9.65
CA GLU A 88 -6.61 -23.09 9.64
C GLU A 88 -5.47 -23.05 8.61
N THR A 89 -5.39 -22.01 7.78
CA THR A 89 -4.36 -21.87 6.75
C THR A 89 -3.46 -20.66 7.03
N GLU A 90 -2.18 -20.78 6.68
CA GLU A 90 -1.27 -19.66 6.74
C GLU A 90 -1.74 -18.51 5.82
N PRO A 91 -1.70 -17.27 6.27
CA PRO A 91 -2.08 -16.12 5.45
C PRO A 91 -1.21 -16.02 4.18
N ILE A 92 -1.84 -15.74 3.05
CA ILE A 92 -1.16 -15.48 1.79
C ILE A 92 -1.04 -13.96 1.62
N TYR A 93 0.18 -13.47 1.52
CA TYR A 93 0.49 -12.05 1.35
C TYR A 93 0.90 -11.77 -0.09
N MET A 94 0.34 -10.70 -0.68
CA MET A 94 0.87 -10.17 -1.94
C MET A 94 2.21 -9.48 -1.68
N THR A 95 3.23 -9.85 -2.46
CA THR A 95 4.53 -9.17 -2.41
C THR A 95 4.55 -7.89 -3.25
N ALA A 96 5.52 -7.02 -2.98
CA ALA A 96 5.71 -5.81 -3.79
C ALA A 96 6.10 -6.14 -5.24
N ALA A 97 6.81 -7.24 -5.46
CA ALA A 97 7.15 -7.73 -6.80
C ALA A 97 5.90 -8.13 -7.58
N GLN A 98 5.03 -8.94 -7.00
CA GLN A 98 3.76 -9.33 -7.62
C GLN A 98 2.86 -8.12 -7.91
N ALA A 99 2.84 -7.14 -7.00
CA ALA A 99 2.11 -5.89 -7.21
C ALA A 99 2.68 -5.10 -8.40
N ALA A 100 4.01 -5.03 -8.51
CA ALA A 100 4.68 -4.36 -9.64
C ALA A 100 4.37 -5.02 -10.98
N GLU A 101 4.40 -6.35 -11.04
CA GLU A 101 4.00 -7.12 -12.24
C GLU A 101 2.56 -6.82 -12.62
N GLN A 102 1.62 -6.88 -11.67
CA GLN A 102 0.21 -6.61 -11.91
C GLN A 102 -0.03 -5.18 -12.41
N ILE A 103 0.68 -4.19 -11.88
CA ILE A 103 0.59 -2.79 -12.30
C ILE A 103 1.11 -2.62 -13.75
N ILE A 104 2.20 -3.29 -14.11
CA ILE A 104 2.76 -3.26 -15.48
C ILE A 104 1.79 -3.95 -16.45
N GLU A 105 1.28 -5.13 -16.12
CA GLU A 105 0.28 -5.84 -16.94
C GLU A 105 -0.97 -5.00 -17.18
N ALA A 106 -1.38 -4.20 -16.21
CA ALA A 106 -2.52 -3.29 -16.32
C ALA A 106 -2.21 -1.97 -17.06
N GLY A 107 -1.02 -1.87 -17.68
CA GLY A 107 -0.66 -0.82 -18.64
C GLY A 107 -0.02 0.43 -18.03
N LEU A 108 0.55 0.38 -16.83
CA LEU A 108 1.49 1.42 -16.39
C LEU A 108 2.89 1.10 -16.92
N SER A 109 3.64 2.16 -17.26
CA SER A 109 5.01 1.99 -17.73
C SER A 109 5.92 1.43 -16.64
N GLY A 110 6.69 0.40 -16.96
CA GLY A 110 7.73 -0.13 -16.08
C GLY A 110 8.88 0.85 -15.78
N GLU A 111 8.95 1.96 -16.49
CA GLU A 111 9.98 3.00 -16.30
C GLU A 111 9.61 4.01 -15.21
N ILE A 112 8.37 4.05 -14.72
CA ILE A 112 8.02 4.93 -13.61
C ILE A 112 8.79 4.52 -12.36
N LYS A 113 9.21 5.51 -11.58
CA LYS A 113 9.83 5.26 -10.28
C LYS A 113 8.76 5.04 -9.22
N VAL A 114 8.98 4.04 -8.37
CA VAL A 114 8.11 3.66 -7.25
C VAL A 114 8.94 3.41 -6.00
N ALA A 115 8.32 3.51 -4.85
CA ALA A 115 8.94 3.14 -3.58
C ALA A 115 8.21 1.94 -2.98
N ALA A 116 8.95 1.05 -2.34
CA ALA A 116 8.41 -0.08 -1.61
C ALA A 116 8.94 -0.11 -0.19
N ALA A 117 8.11 -0.53 0.74
CA ALA A 117 8.47 -0.71 2.13
C ALA A 117 8.00 -2.08 2.61
N ALA A 118 8.88 -2.79 3.29
CA ALA A 118 8.58 -4.08 3.91
C ALA A 118 8.73 -3.97 5.42
N ARG A 119 7.81 -4.57 6.18
CA ARG A 119 7.84 -4.69 7.65
C ARG A 119 8.05 -3.34 8.36
N VAL A 120 7.33 -2.31 7.91
CA VAL A 120 7.43 -0.95 8.46
C VAL A 120 7.28 -0.95 9.98
N GLY A 121 8.23 -0.32 10.67
CA GLY A 121 8.26 -0.21 12.13
C GLY A 121 8.88 -1.41 12.86
N ARG A 122 9.43 -2.41 12.14
CA ARG A 122 10.15 -3.54 12.72
C ARG A 122 11.67 -3.36 12.57
N GLU A 123 12.44 -4.10 13.36
CA GLU A 123 13.92 -4.06 13.28
C GLU A 123 14.46 -4.48 11.91
N ASP A 124 13.75 -5.39 11.23
CA ASP A 124 14.09 -5.90 9.91
C ASP A 124 13.38 -5.13 8.77
N GLN A 125 12.94 -3.89 9.04
CA GLN A 125 12.35 -3.01 8.04
C GLN A 125 13.28 -2.85 6.84
N LYS A 126 12.70 -2.89 5.63
CA LYS A 126 13.40 -2.55 4.39
C LYS A 126 12.62 -1.51 3.62
N VAL A 127 13.34 -0.60 3.00
CA VAL A 127 12.80 0.37 2.04
C VAL A 127 13.60 0.30 0.76
N TRP A 128 12.95 0.63 -0.35
CA TRP A 128 13.56 0.62 -1.68
C TRP A 128 12.89 1.65 -2.58
N TYR A 129 13.66 2.27 -3.48
CA TYR A 129 13.17 3.20 -4.48
C TYR A 129 13.84 2.96 -5.81
N GLY A 130 13.07 2.88 -6.89
CA GLY A 130 13.59 2.61 -8.23
C GLY A 130 12.49 2.42 -9.26
N LYS A 131 12.85 1.88 -10.42
CA LYS A 131 11.88 1.65 -11.51
C LYS A 131 10.95 0.49 -11.18
N LEU A 132 9.69 0.64 -11.56
CA LEU A 132 8.66 -0.39 -11.34
C LEU A 132 9.06 -1.76 -11.91
N LYS A 133 9.69 -1.79 -13.09
CA LYS A 133 10.19 -3.03 -13.70
C LYS A 133 11.30 -3.72 -12.90
N ASP A 134 12.08 -2.96 -12.14
CA ASP A 134 13.15 -3.50 -11.31
C ASP A 134 12.56 -4.06 -10.00
N LEU A 135 11.53 -3.38 -9.44
CA LEU A 135 10.79 -3.90 -8.30
C LEU A 135 10.12 -5.24 -8.58
N ALA A 136 9.62 -5.46 -9.80
CA ALA A 136 9.02 -6.74 -10.22
C ALA A 136 9.98 -7.94 -10.12
N LYS A 137 11.29 -7.69 -10.02
CA LYS A 137 12.34 -8.72 -9.92
C LYS A 137 13.02 -8.74 -8.56
N LEU A 138 12.60 -7.86 -7.65
CA LEU A 138 13.27 -7.66 -6.38
C LEU A 138 12.60 -8.47 -5.26
N ASP A 139 13.41 -9.16 -4.47
CA ASP A 139 12.98 -9.77 -3.22
C ASP A 139 13.24 -8.83 -2.03
N LEU A 140 12.17 -8.32 -1.44
CA LEU A 140 12.23 -7.52 -0.20
C LEU A 140 12.20 -8.37 1.07
N GLY A 141 12.18 -9.69 0.93
CA GLY A 141 12.09 -10.64 2.04
C GLY A 141 10.68 -10.84 2.54
N LYS A 142 10.54 -11.17 3.84
CA LYS A 142 9.23 -11.47 4.45
C LYS A 142 8.28 -10.28 4.41
N GLU A 143 7.00 -10.57 4.30
CA GLU A 143 5.88 -9.61 4.35
C GLU A 143 5.63 -9.11 5.80
N PRO A 144 4.76 -8.12 5.99
CA PRO A 144 3.95 -7.44 4.98
C PRO A 144 4.72 -6.39 4.19
N HIS A 145 4.33 -6.22 2.93
CA HIS A 145 4.85 -5.19 2.03
C HIS A 145 3.81 -4.10 1.77
N SER A 146 4.29 -2.91 1.40
CA SER A 146 3.49 -1.79 0.90
C SER A 146 4.21 -1.14 -0.27
N LEU A 147 3.45 -0.61 -1.22
CA LEU A 147 3.98 0.07 -2.39
C LEU A 147 3.49 1.53 -2.38
N VAL A 148 4.35 2.44 -2.79
CA VAL A 148 3.97 3.83 -3.04
C VAL A 148 4.36 4.18 -4.47
N VAL A 149 3.41 4.77 -5.21
CA VAL A 149 3.66 5.40 -6.50
C VAL A 149 3.77 6.90 -6.25
N PRO A 150 5.00 7.46 -6.17
CA PRO A 150 5.19 8.89 -6.05
C PRO A 150 4.74 9.58 -7.34
N SER A 151 4.30 10.83 -7.21
CA SER A 151 4.00 11.66 -8.37
C SER A 151 4.83 12.94 -8.30
N ARG A 152 4.22 14.11 -8.15
CA ARG A 152 4.95 15.36 -8.09
C ARG A 152 5.74 15.46 -6.78
N LEU A 153 7.04 15.16 -6.83
CA LEU A 153 7.93 15.22 -5.66
C LEU A 153 8.33 16.67 -5.35
N HIS A 154 8.26 17.03 -4.07
CA HIS A 154 8.97 18.18 -3.54
C HIS A 154 10.49 17.90 -3.57
N PHE A 155 11.32 18.93 -3.58
CA PHE A 155 12.78 18.74 -3.68
C PHE A 155 13.34 17.88 -2.52
N THR A 156 12.85 18.07 -1.30
CA THR A 156 13.28 17.27 -0.13
C THR A 156 12.84 15.81 -0.22
N GLU A 157 11.66 15.53 -0.76
CA GLU A 157 11.19 14.17 -1.01
C GLU A 157 12.07 13.46 -2.03
N LYS A 158 12.39 14.19 -3.11
CA LYS A 158 13.27 13.69 -4.16
C LYS A 158 14.65 13.38 -3.62
N ASP A 159 15.24 14.33 -2.88
CA ASP A 159 16.58 14.16 -2.29
C ASP A 159 16.61 12.97 -1.34
N PHE A 160 15.57 12.78 -0.51
CA PHE A 160 15.49 11.63 0.39
C PHE A 160 15.39 10.31 -0.39
N LEU A 161 14.47 10.21 -1.35
CA LEU A 161 14.27 8.99 -2.14
C LEU A 161 15.49 8.62 -2.99
N ASP A 162 16.18 9.59 -3.57
CA ASP A 162 17.36 9.33 -4.39
C ASP A 162 18.59 8.90 -3.56
N ASN A 163 18.52 8.99 -2.21
CA ASN A 163 19.55 8.52 -1.28
C ASN A 163 19.14 7.23 -0.52
N LEU A 164 18.02 6.59 -0.86
CA LEU A 164 17.67 5.26 -0.37
C LEU A 164 18.44 4.19 -1.14
#